data_25117303a8839619c94371d418a55e55
#
_entry.id   25117303a8839619c94371d418a55e55
#
_cell.length_a   1.000
_cell.length_b   1.000
_cell.length_c   1.000
_cell.angle_alpha   90.00
_cell.angle_beta   90.00
_cell.angle_gamma   90.00
#
_symmetry.space_group_name_H-M   'P 1'
#
loop_
_entity.id
_entity.type
_entity.pdbx_description
1 polymer ?
#
loop_
_entity_poly.entity_id
_entity_poly.type
_entity_poly.pdbx_seq_one_letter_code
_entity_poly.pdbx_strand_id
1 'polypeptide(L)'
;MSIFTIDEVRKTFTNGEVKEEILKGVNLSLQEGEVTALTGASGSGKSTLLTIAAGLQSASDGQVIFEGENLTAMKPEHVRKIRAGKFGFVFQFAHLVTFLTVEEQLLLMLDVSGSKLNKQERKREIDKMLKLVEMDHRKTAYPTSLSGGEKQRVAIARAIIHQPKILFADEPTASLDSKRSKDVMALIRDLTRKLNIAALVVTHDEEMLSFADKIIKMSDGQIVQKI
;
A
#
# COMPACT_ATOMS: atom_id res chain seq x y z
N MET A 1 -11.27 -7.58 -14.94
CA MET A 1 -11.51 -8.59 -13.86
C MET A 1 -10.82 -8.11 -12.61
N SER A 2 -11.40 -8.36 -11.43
CA SER A 2 -10.80 -7.99 -10.15
C SER A 2 -9.54 -8.81 -9.90
N ILE A 3 -8.41 -8.16 -9.59
CA ILE A 3 -7.17 -8.84 -9.22
C ILE A 3 -7.17 -9.23 -7.74
N PHE A 4 -7.97 -8.51 -6.93
CA PHE A 4 -8.03 -8.67 -5.50
C PHE A 4 -9.47 -8.52 -5.00
N THR A 5 -9.91 -9.41 -4.13
CA THR A 5 -11.28 -9.38 -3.56
C THR A 5 -11.22 -9.67 -2.06
N ILE A 6 -11.94 -8.87 -1.31
CA ILE A 6 -12.30 -9.11 0.09
C ILE A 6 -13.77 -9.51 0.07
N ASP A 7 -14.09 -10.68 0.63
CA ASP A 7 -15.41 -11.28 0.60
C ASP A 7 -15.86 -11.64 2.02
N GLU A 8 -16.93 -10.98 2.48
CA GLU A 8 -17.54 -11.14 3.81
C GLU A 8 -16.55 -11.10 4.98
N VAL A 9 -15.46 -10.31 4.86
CA VAL A 9 -14.42 -10.29 5.88
C VAL A 9 -14.93 -9.69 7.18
N ARG A 10 -14.75 -10.45 8.28
CA ARG A 10 -15.06 -10.08 9.65
C ARG A 10 -13.81 -10.08 10.51
N LYS A 11 -13.78 -9.20 11.49
CA LYS A 11 -12.71 -9.16 12.48
C LYS A 11 -13.27 -8.87 13.87
N THR A 12 -13.05 -9.79 14.78
CA THR A 12 -13.36 -9.66 16.21
C THR A 12 -12.06 -9.69 17.01
N PHE A 13 -11.89 -8.75 17.91
CA PHE A 13 -10.86 -8.78 18.94
C PHE A 13 -11.48 -9.24 20.24
N THR A 14 -10.75 -10.07 20.99
CA THR A 14 -11.15 -10.54 22.32
C THR A 14 -10.15 -10.01 23.34
N ASN A 15 -10.64 -9.24 24.30
CA ASN A 15 -9.85 -8.75 25.43
C ASN A 15 -10.54 -9.20 26.73
N GLY A 16 -10.03 -10.27 27.31
CA GLY A 16 -10.72 -10.95 28.42
C GLY A 16 -12.08 -11.48 27.98
N GLU A 17 -13.14 -11.07 28.68
CA GLU A 17 -14.54 -11.45 28.35
C GLU A 17 -15.21 -10.57 27.30
N VAL A 18 -14.58 -9.41 26.97
CA VAL A 18 -15.14 -8.46 26.01
C VAL A 18 -14.76 -8.86 24.59
N LYS A 19 -15.76 -9.04 23.75
CA LYS A 19 -15.61 -9.25 22.30
C LYS A 19 -16.06 -8.00 21.57
N GLU A 20 -15.17 -7.44 20.74
CA GLU A 20 -15.46 -6.28 19.92
C GLU A 20 -15.30 -6.64 18.43
N GLU A 21 -16.40 -6.59 17.67
CA GLU A 21 -16.38 -6.82 16.23
C GLU A 21 -16.08 -5.53 15.50
N ILE A 22 -14.84 -5.43 14.97
CA ILE A 22 -14.33 -4.25 14.26
C ILE A 22 -14.68 -4.27 12.76
N LEU A 23 -14.73 -5.43 12.12
CA LEU A 23 -15.20 -5.59 10.75
C LEU A 23 -16.40 -6.54 10.72
N LYS A 24 -17.45 -6.13 10.00
CA LYS A 24 -18.79 -6.74 10.06
C LYS A 24 -19.26 -7.22 8.69
N GLY A 25 -18.47 -8.05 7.99
CA GLY A 25 -18.80 -8.58 6.67
C GLY A 25 -18.49 -7.56 5.56
N VAL A 26 -17.20 -7.23 5.43
CA VAL A 26 -16.72 -6.24 4.45
C VAL A 26 -16.52 -6.88 3.09
N ASN A 27 -17.05 -6.23 2.04
CA ASN A 27 -16.93 -6.66 0.65
C ASN A 27 -16.28 -5.55 -0.21
N LEU A 28 -15.10 -5.83 -0.78
CA LEU A 28 -14.30 -4.90 -1.55
C LEU A 28 -13.60 -5.63 -2.71
N SER A 29 -13.47 -4.97 -3.85
CA SER A 29 -12.67 -5.47 -4.98
C SER A 29 -11.78 -4.38 -5.56
N LEU A 30 -10.55 -4.75 -5.94
CA LEU A 30 -9.57 -3.87 -6.59
C LEU A 30 -9.33 -4.32 -8.03
N GLN A 31 -9.11 -3.36 -8.91
CA GLN A 31 -8.78 -3.59 -10.32
C GLN A 31 -7.40 -3.04 -10.66
N GLU A 32 -6.71 -3.70 -11.59
CA GLU A 32 -5.42 -3.21 -12.08
C GLU A 32 -5.59 -1.86 -12.79
N GLY A 33 -4.63 -0.97 -12.59
CA GLY A 33 -4.64 0.37 -13.16
C GLY A 33 -5.53 1.38 -12.44
N GLU A 34 -6.23 0.98 -11.36
CA GLU A 34 -7.16 1.83 -10.61
C GLU A 34 -6.68 2.14 -9.21
N VAL A 35 -6.92 3.36 -8.78
CA VAL A 35 -6.77 3.81 -7.39
C VAL A 35 -8.13 3.74 -6.69
N THR A 36 -8.26 2.88 -5.70
CA THR A 36 -9.42 2.82 -4.80
C THR A 36 -9.08 3.56 -3.49
N ALA A 37 -9.82 4.61 -3.18
CA ALA A 37 -9.71 5.31 -1.90
C ALA A 37 -10.67 4.69 -0.88
N LEU A 38 -10.17 4.43 0.32
CA LEU A 38 -10.93 3.97 1.48
C LEU A 38 -10.97 5.10 2.52
N THR A 39 -12.15 5.68 2.74
CA THR A 39 -12.36 6.80 3.66
C THR A 39 -13.36 6.46 4.76
N GLY A 40 -13.45 7.32 5.77
CA GLY A 40 -14.36 7.17 6.91
C GLY A 40 -13.75 7.71 8.20
N ALA A 41 -14.57 7.82 9.25
CA ALA A 41 -14.15 8.33 10.55
C ALA A 41 -13.02 7.51 11.19
N SER A 42 -12.28 8.12 12.13
CA SER A 42 -11.33 7.37 12.96
C SER A 42 -12.07 6.25 13.71
N GLY A 43 -11.44 5.08 13.82
CA GLY A 43 -12.07 3.91 14.46
C GLY A 43 -13.05 3.13 13.57
N SER A 44 -13.34 3.54 12.32
CA SER A 44 -14.28 2.80 11.46
C SER A 44 -13.77 1.47 10.91
N GLY A 45 -12.54 1.04 11.23
CA GLY A 45 -11.96 -0.24 10.83
C GLY A 45 -11.04 -0.21 9.59
N LYS A 46 -10.76 0.96 8.98
CA LYS A 46 -9.96 1.08 7.75
C LYS A 46 -8.57 0.45 7.83
N SER A 47 -7.78 0.81 8.85
CA SER A 47 -6.42 0.25 9.02
C SER A 47 -6.46 -1.24 9.35
N THR A 48 -7.49 -1.71 10.08
CA THR A 48 -7.70 -3.15 10.31
C THR A 48 -8.00 -3.87 9.00
N LEU A 49 -8.86 -3.30 8.15
CA LEU A 49 -9.17 -3.87 6.84
C LEU A 49 -7.92 -3.89 5.95
N LEU A 50 -7.14 -2.79 5.91
CA LEU A 50 -5.90 -2.72 5.14
C LEU A 50 -4.88 -3.76 5.60
N THR A 51 -4.70 -3.95 6.91
CA THR A 51 -3.73 -4.93 7.43
C THR A 51 -4.16 -6.38 7.16
N ILE A 52 -5.47 -6.66 7.17
CA ILE A 52 -6.01 -7.98 6.78
C ILE A 52 -5.84 -8.18 5.27
N ALA A 53 -6.21 -7.20 4.44
CA ALA A 53 -6.01 -7.22 2.99
C ALA A 53 -4.56 -7.50 2.63
N ALA A 54 -3.63 -6.86 3.33
CA ALA A 54 -2.20 -7.01 3.14
C ALA A 54 -1.61 -8.33 3.67
N GLY A 55 -2.42 -9.20 4.29
CA GLY A 55 -1.95 -10.44 4.90
C GLY A 55 -1.01 -10.24 6.09
N LEU A 56 -1.11 -9.08 6.76
CA LEU A 56 -0.36 -8.77 8.00
C LEU A 56 -1.13 -9.21 9.24
N GLN A 57 -2.44 -9.35 9.14
CA GLN A 57 -3.34 -9.79 10.19
C GLN A 57 -4.35 -10.80 9.63
N SER A 58 -4.74 -11.79 10.42
CA SER A 58 -5.75 -12.76 10.03
C SER A 58 -7.16 -12.18 10.23
N ALA A 59 -8.06 -12.44 9.29
CA ALA A 59 -9.49 -12.27 9.49
C ALA A 59 -10.01 -13.25 10.54
N SER A 60 -11.14 -12.93 11.20
CA SER A 60 -11.85 -13.87 12.05
C SER A 60 -12.80 -14.75 11.23
N ASP A 61 -13.31 -14.24 10.10
CA ASP A 61 -14.17 -14.93 9.13
C ASP A 61 -14.10 -14.23 7.78
N GLY A 62 -14.60 -14.87 6.71
CA GLY A 62 -14.56 -14.37 5.34
C GLY A 62 -13.26 -14.70 4.63
N GLN A 63 -13.09 -14.16 3.43
CA GLN A 63 -12.01 -14.52 2.53
C GLN A 63 -11.31 -13.31 1.94
N VAL A 64 -10.00 -13.43 1.75
CA VAL A 64 -9.17 -12.50 0.97
C VAL A 64 -8.62 -13.28 -0.22
N ILE A 65 -8.99 -12.87 -1.43
CA ILE A 65 -8.65 -13.56 -2.68
C ILE A 65 -7.73 -12.65 -3.50
N PHE A 66 -6.59 -13.17 -3.89
CA PHE A 66 -5.61 -12.49 -4.74
C PHE A 66 -5.25 -13.38 -5.93
N GLU A 67 -5.36 -12.86 -7.16
CA GLU A 67 -5.13 -13.62 -8.41
C GLU A 67 -5.90 -14.97 -8.46
N GLY A 68 -7.11 -15.03 -7.85
CA GLY A 68 -7.94 -16.22 -7.74
C GLY A 68 -7.59 -17.17 -6.60
N GLU A 69 -6.53 -16.89 -5.84
CA GLU A 69 -6.09 -17.72 -4.71
C GLU A 69 -6.57 -17.15 -3.36
N ASN A 70 -7.13 -17.99 -2.50
CA ASN A 70 -7.62 -17.59 -1.19
C ASN A 70 -6.47 -17.47 -0.17
N LEU A 71 -6.02 -16.27 0.11
CA LEU A 71 -4.93 -15.98 1.06
C LEU A 71 -5.27 -16.39 2.49
N THR A 72 -6.54 -16.30 2.91
CA THR A 72 -6.96 -16.64 4.28
C THR A 72 -6.88 -18.13 4.58
N ALA A 73 -6.90 -18.98 3.54
CA ALA A 73 -6.73 -20.43 3.65
C ALA A 73 -5.27 -20.89 3.55
N MET A 74 -4.33 -19.98 3.21
CA MET A 74 -2.92 -20.32 3.02
C MET A 74 -2.14 -20.38 4.33
N LYS A 75 -1.04 -21.14 4.31
CA LYS A 75 -0.04 -21.11 5.38
C LYS A 75 0.62 -19.72 5.46
N PRO A 76 0.91 -19.21 6.66
CA PRO A 76 1.51 -17.87 6.85
C PRO A 76 2.78 -17.63 6.01
N GLU A 77 3.60 -18.65 5.79
CA GLU A 77 4.81 -18.55 4.97
C GLU A 77 4.52 -18.28 3.49
N HIS A 78 3.44 -18.85 2.95
CA HIS A 78 3.03 -18.60 1.57
C HIS A 78 2.50 -17.16 1.42
N VAL A 79 1.64 -16.72 2.36
CA VAL A 79 1.16 -15.33 2.40
C VAL A 79 2.34 -14.35 2.49
N ARG A 80 3.36 -14.65 3.33
CA ARG A 80 4.58 -13.83 3.45
C ARG A 80 5.34 -13.72 2.13
N LYS A 81 5.46 -14.82 1.36
CA LYS A 81 6.13 -14.82 0.05
C LYS A 81 5.34 -13.98 -0.98
N ILE A 82 4.02 -14.14 -1.02
CA ILE A 82 3.15 -13.33 -1.89
C ILE A 82 3.30 -11.85 -1.52
N ARG A 83 3.19 -11.50 -0.24
CA ARG A 83 3.36 -10.13 0.24
C ARG A 83 4.70 -9.53 -0.15
N ALA A 84 5.80 -10.25 0.05
CA ALA A 84 7.13 -9.78 -0.28
C ALA A 84 7.35 -9.53 -1.78
N GLY A 85 6.74 -10.35 -2.65
CA GLY A 85 6.96 -10.28 -4.10
C GLY A 85 5.86 -9.56 -4.88
N LYS A 86 4.66 -9.44 -4.32
CA LYS A 86 3.47 -8.99 -5.05
C LYS A 86 2.80 -7.75 -4.45
N PHE A 87 3.11 -7.36 -3.21
CA PHE A 87 2.50 -6.22 -2.54
C PHE A 87 3.53 -5.14 -2.24
N GLY A 88 3.17 -3.89 -2.51
CA GLY A 88 3.91 -2.70 -2.11
C GLY A 88 3.22 -2.02 -0.93
N PHE A 89 3.99 -1.33 -0.09
CA PHE A 89 3.47 -0.65 1.10
C PHE A 89 4.00 0.77 1.20
N VAL A 90 3.09 1.73 1.36
CA VAL A 90 3.38 3.12 1.69
C VAL A 90 2.62 3.47 2.96
N PHE A 91 3.29 4.11 3.91
CA PHE A 91 2.72 4.51 5.19
C PHE A 91 2.74 6.02 5.36
N GLN A 92 2.02 6.53 6.35
CA GLN A 92 2.00 7.93 6.74
C GLN A 92 3.42 8.49 6.95
N PHE A 93 4.27 7.76 7.67
CA PHE A 93 5.69 8.06 7.76
C PHE A 93 6.45 7.15 6.78
N ALA A 94 7.44 7.70 6.10
CA ALA A 94 8.19 6.99 5.06
C ALA A 94 8.95 5.74 5.55
N HIS A 95 9.23 5.66 6.86
CA HIS A 95 9.96 4.55 7.51
C HIS A 95 11.21 4.13 6.71
N LEU A 96 12.00 5.11 6.26
CA LEU A 96 13.25 4.84 5.59
C LEU A 96 14.31 4.40 6.62
N VAL A 97 15.14 3.44 6.24
CA VAL A 97 16.26 2.98 7.05
C VAL A 97 17.31 4.09 7.08
N THR A 98 17.59 4.66 8.23
CA THR A 98 18.34 5.92 8.38
C THR A 98 19.79 5.86 7.91
N PHE A 99 20.41 4.67 7.95
CA PHE A 99 21.80 4.43 7.55
C PHE A 99 21.95 3.88 6.11
N LEU A 100 20.87 3.80 5.35
CA LEU A 100 20.88 3.45 3.94
C LEU A 100 20.62 4.69 3.07
N THR A 101 21.36 4.83 2.00
CA THR A 101 21.12 5.84 0.95
C THR A 101 19.82 5.55 0.20
N VAL A 102 19.37 6.51 -0.60
CA VAL A 102 18.15 6.37 -1.42
C VAL A 102 18.22 5.13 -2.32
N GLU A 103 19.35 4.90 -3.03
CA GLU A 103 19.49 3.72 -3.88
C GLU A 103 19.52 2.41 -3.07
N GLU A 104 20.14 2.42 -1.91
CA GLU A 104 20.23 1.24 -1.03
C GLU A 104 18.87 0.85 -0.42
N GLN A 105 17.95 1.83 -0.19
CA GLN A 105 16.57 1.54 0.17
C GLN A 105 15.86 0.68 -0.88
N LEU A 106 16.07 1.02 -2.16
CA LEU A 106 15.47 0.28 -3.27
C LEU A 106 16.14 -1.07 -3.48
N LEU A 107 17.47 -1.11 -3.35
CA LEU A 107 18.24 -2.36 -3.44
C LEU A 107 17.80 -3.37 -2.38
N LEU A 108 17.63 -2.92 -1.12
CA LEU A 108 17.13 -3.74 -0.02
C LEU A 108 15.76 -4.36 -0.37
N MET A 109 14.87 -3.60 -0.98
CA MET A 109 13.55 -4.12 -1.35
C MET A 109 13.63 -5.15 -2.48
N LEU A 110 14.53 -4.98 -3.45
CA LEU A 110 14.80 -6.01 -4.47
C LEU A 110 15.31 -7.32 -3.83
N ASP A 111 16.15 -7.23 -2.79
CA ASP A 111 16.63 -8.43 -2.06
C ASP A 111 15.48 -9.10 -1.29
N VAL A 112 14.69 -8.33 -0.54
CA VAL A 112 13.56 -8.83 0.25
C VAL A 112 12.50 -9.49 -0.62
N SER A 113 12.24 -8.93 -1.81
CA SER A 113 11.27 -9.50 -2.76
C SER A 113 11.75 -10.76 -3.47
N GLY A 114 13.03 -11.15 -3.30
CA GLY A 114 13.62 -12.30 -3.99
C GLY A 114 13.88 -12.06 -5.48
N SER A 115 14.12 -10.80 -5.87
CA SER A 115 14.43 -10.43 -7.25
C SER A 115 15.62 -11.22 -7.80
N LYS A 116 15.44 -11.81 -8.98
CA LYS A 116 16.48 -12.58 -9.70
C LYS A 116 17.37 -11.71 -10.60
N LEU A 117 17.17 -10.41 -10.61
CA LEU A 117 17.96 -9.47 -11.41
C LEU A 117 19.43 -9.51 -11.00
N ASN A 118 20.35 -9.51 -11.97
CA ASN A 118 21.77 -9.37 -11.71
C ASN A 118 22.12 -7.92 -11.28
N LYS A 119 23.35 -7.69 -10.84
CA LYS A 119 23.80 -6.40 -10.32
C LYS A 119 23.59 -5.24 -11.31
N GLN A 120 23.82 -5.47 -12.60
CA GLN A 120 23.70 -4.43 -13.63
C GLN A 120 22.24 -4.12 -13.95
N GLU A 121 21.38 -5.15 -13.96
CA GLU A 121 19.92 -5.00 -14.14
C GLU A 121 19.31 -4.25 -12.97
N ARG A 122 19.66 -4.62 -11.72
CA ARG A 122 19.20 -3.91 -10.51
C ARG A 122 19.55 -2.43 -10.56
N LYS A 123 20.78 -2.09 -10.93
CA LYS A 123 21.20 -0.69 -11.07
C LYS A 123 20.35 0.05 -12.10
N ARG A 124 20.07 -0.55 -13.25
CA ARG A 124 19.22 0.05 -14.31
C ARG A 124 17.78 0.27 -13.81
N GLU A 125 17.20 -0.72 -13.13
CA GLU A 125 15.83 -0.59 -12.60
C GLU A 125 15.74 0.47 -11.49
N ILE A 126 16.76 0.56 -10.61
CA ILE A 126 16.85 1.60 -9.60
C ILE A 126 16.94 2.99 -10.27
N ASP A 127 17.84 3.15 -11.24
CA ASP A 127 18.00 4.44 -11.96
C ASP A 127 16.71 4.85 -12.67
N LYS A 128 16.02 3.90 -13.31
CA LYS A 128 14.73 4.12 -13.95
C LYS A 128 13.64 4.50 -12.94
N MET A 129 13.58 3.80 -11.81
CA MET A 129 12.59 4.06 -10.76
C MET A 129 12.82 5.43 -10.13
N LEU A 130 14.06 5.79 -9.79
CA LEU A 130 14.37 7.09 -9.20
C LEU A 130 14.04 8.25 -10.15
N LYS A 131 14.22 8.09 -11.45
CA LYS A 131 13.76 9.08 -12.46
C LYS A 131 12.23 9.18 -12.47
N LEU A 132 11.51 8.07 -12.36
CA LEU A 132 10.03 8.07 -12.34
C LEU A 132 9.44 8.82 -11.16
N VAL A 133 10.13 8.79 -10.02
CA VAL A 133 9.70 9.51 -8.81
C VAL A 133 10.44 10.84 -8.61
N GLU A 134 11.23 11.29 -9.61
CA GLU A 134 12.01 12.55 -9.61
C GLU A 134 13.02 12.64 -8.45
N MET A 135 13.67 11.51 -8.13
CA MET A 135 14.64 11.40 -7.03
C MET A 135 16.05 10.97 -7.50
N ASP A 136 16.31 10.94 -8.80
CA ASP A 136 17.61 10.53 -9.37
C ASP A 136 18.77 11.44 -8.93
N HIS A 137 18.52 12.75 -8.72
CA HIS A 137 19.47 13.71 -8.20
C HIS A 137 19.83 13.51 -6.72
N ARG A 138 19.06 12.68 -5.98
CA ARG A 138 19.24 12.36 -4.56
C ARG A 138 19.68 10.92 -4.31
N LYS A 139 20.09 10.22 -5.33
CA LYS A 139 20.39 8.77 -5.31
C LYS A 139 21.30 8.34 -4.16
N THR A 140 22.36 9.10 -3.88
CA THR A 140 23.35 8.83 -2.82
C THR A 140 23.06 9.54 -1.48
N ALA A 141 21.94 10.26 -1.40
CA ALA A 141 21.56 10.98 -0.19
C ALA A 141 21.03 10.01 0.89
N TYR A 142 21.28 10.37 2.15
CA TYR A 142 20.69 9.69 3.31
C TYR A 142 19.34 10.32 3.70
N PRO A 143 18.42 9.55 4.33
CA PRO A 143 17.11 10.04 4.71
C PRO A 143 17.10 11.31 5.56
N THR A 144 18.14 11.54 6.38
CA THR A 144 18.28 12.72 7.22
C THR A 144 18.39 14.03 6.44
N SER A 145 18.89 13.97 5.19
CA SER A 145 19.05 15.13 4.31
C SER A 145 17.86 15.35 3.37
N LEU A 146 16.81 14.53 3.47
CA LEU A 146 15.62 14.60 2.61
C LEU A 146 14.50 15.39 3.30
N SER A 147 13.78 16.20 2.53
CA SER A 147 12.50 16.79 2.95
C SER A 147 11.41 15.72 3.12
N GLY A 148 10.30 16.06 3.78
CA GLY A 148 9.17 15.14 4.00
C GLY A 148 8.62 14.57 2.68
N GLY A 149 8.42 15.42 1.67
CA GLY A 149 7.96 14.99 0.35
C GLY A 149 8.97 14.09 -0.39
N GLU A 150 10.27 14.41 -0.32
CA GLU A 150 11.33 13.55 -0.89
C GLU A 150 11.36 12.18 -0.20
N LYS A 151 11.25 12.15 1.13
CA LYS A 151 11.15 10.87 1.87
C LYS A 151 9.97 10.03 1.40
N GLN A 152 8.82 10.66 1.18
CA GLN A 152 7.62 9.96 0.72
C GLN A 152 7.76 9.46 -0.73
N ARG A 153 8.37 10.24 -1.63
CA ARG A 153 8.70 9.79 -2.99
C ARG A 153 9.64 8.57 -2.98
N VAL A 154 10.65 8.57 -2.11
CA VAL A 154 11.54 7.40 -1.93
C VAL A 154 10.78 6.20 -1.36
N ALA A 155 9.88 6.40 -0.39
CA ALA A 155 9.05 5.32 0.14
C ALA A 155 8.14 4.70 -0.93
N ILE A 156 7.56 5.52 -1.82
CA ILE A 156 6.78 5.05 -2.96
C ILE A 156 7.68 4.26 -3.93
N ALA A 157 8.84 4.80 -4.29
CA ALA A 157 9.79 4.09 -5.16
C ALA A 157 10.18 2.73 -4.58
N ARG A 158 10.49 2.68 -3.28
CA ARG A 158 10.79 1.45 -2.55
C ARG A 158 9.61 0.46 -2.59
N ALA A 159 8.38 0.97 -2.44
CA ALA A 159 7.18 0.13 -2.45
C ALA A 159 6.89 -0.52 -3.81
N ILE A 160 7.38 0.05 -4.92
CA ILE A 160 7.04 -0.41 -6.28
C ILE A 160 8.24 -0.92 -7.11
N ILE A 161 9.49 -0.80 -6.63
CA ILE A 161 10.69 -1.20 -7.39
C ILE A 161 10.67 -2.69 -7.80
N HIS A 162 10.07 -3.55 -6.99
CA HIS A 162 9.94 -4.98 -7.25
C HIS A 162 8.74 -5.34 -8.13
N GLN A 163 8.06 -4.33 -8.72
CA GLN A 163 6.91 -4.46 -9.61
C GLN A 163 5.75 -5.24 -8.96
N PRO A 164 5.23 -4.76 -7.82
CA PRO A 164 4.10 -5.41 -7.16
C PRO A 164 2.86 -5.39 -8.05
N LYS A 165 1.87 -6.20 -7.70
CA LYS A 165 0.55 -6.18 -8.30
C LYS A 165 -0.42 -5.27 -7.56
N ILE A 166 -0.19 -5.06 -6.27
CA ILE A 166 -1.02 -4.20 -5.43
C ILE A 166 -0.14 -3.25 -4.63
N LEU A 167 -0.55 -1.99 -4.56
CA LEU A 167 -0.01 -0.98 -3.66
C LEU A 167 -1.03 -0.71 -2.54
N PHE A 168 -0.65 -1.00 -1.31
CA PHE A 168 -1.37 -0.59 -0.11
C PHE A 168 -0.76 0.69 0.44
N ALA A 169 -1.57 1.73 0.63
CA ALA A 169 -1.13 3.00 1.18
C ALA A 169 -2.01 3.40 2.38
N ASP A 170 -1.41 3.56 3.55
CA ASP A 170 -2.08 3.99 4.76
C ASP A 170 -1.71 5.44 5.05
N GLU A 171 -2.66 6.36 4.82
CA GLU A 171 -2.51 7.81 5.04
C GLU A 171 -1.21 8.39 4.41
N PRO A 172 -0.91 8.14 3.13
CA PRO A 172 0.41 8.42 2.53
C PRO A 172 0.78 9.91 2.52
N THR A 173 -0.15 10.80 2.81
CA THR A 173 0.00 12.25 2.76
C THR A 173 -0.18 12.97 4.09
N ALA A 174 -0.57 12.27 5.17
CA ALA A 174 -0.97 12.88 6.43
C ALA A 174 0.14 13.70 7.14
N SER A 175 1.41 13.46 6.80
CA SER A 175 2.57 14.21 7.35
C SER A 175 3.06 15.34 6.45
N LEU A 176 2.33 15.65 5.36
CA LEU A 176 2.73 16.62 4.33
C LEU A 176 1.79 17.83 4.32
N ASP A 177 2.28 18.94 3.78
CA ASP A 177 1.41 20.08 3.45
C ASP A 177 0.53 19.79 2.22
N SER A 178 -0.54 20.58 2.03
CA SER A 178 -1.53 20.35 0.98
C SER A 178 -0.92 20.25 -0.43
N LYS A 179 0.09 21.08 -0.76
CA LYS A 179 0.73 21.04 -2.08
C LYS A 179 1.47 19.71 -2.30
N ARG A 180 2.30 19.32 -1.32
CA ARG A 180 3.06 18.06 -1.40
C ARG A 180 2.14 16.84 -1.35
N SER A 181 1.02 16.93 -0.62
CA SER A 181 -0.01 15.88 -0.60
C SER A 181 -0.58 15.62 -1.99
N LYS A 182 -0.93 16.68 -2.72
CA LYS A 182 -1.42 16.58 -4.11
C LYS A 182 -0.36 15.98 -5.04
N ASP A 183 0.91 16.41 -4.92
CA ASP A 183 2.00 15.89 -5.73
C ASP A 183 2.23 14.38 -5.47
N VAL A 184 2.13 13.93 -4.21
CA VAL A 184 2.29 12.52 -3.83
C VAL A 184 1.11 11.68 -4.33
N MET A 185 -0.13 12.17 -4.21
CA MET A 185 -1.30 11.43 -4.70
C MET A 185 -1.33 11.36 -6.23
N ALA A 186 -0.96 12.44 -6.92
CA ALA A 186 -0.77 12.43 -8.37
C ALA A 186 0.27 11.38 -8.79
N LEU A 187 1.41 11.34 -8.10
CA LEU A 187 2.46 10.35 -8.34
C LEU A 187 1.94 8.91 -8.14
N ILE A 188 1.22 8.62 -7.05
CA ILE A 188 0.63 7.29 -6.80
C ILE A 188 -0.32 6.92 -7.95
N ARG A 189 -1.24 7.82 -8.34
CA ARG A 189 -2.17 7.58 -9.45
C ARG A 189 -1.46 7.31 -10.77
N ASP A 190 -0.48 8.14 -11.12
CA ASP A 190 0.22 8.02 -12.40
C ASP A 190 1.05 6.73 -12.47
N LEU A 191 1.69 6.34 -11.35
CA LEU A 191 2.42 5.08 -11.27
C LEU A 191 1.48 3.86 -11.29
N THR A 192 0.33 3.94 -10.62
CA THR A 192 -0.71 2.91 -10.65
C THR A 192 -1.14 2.60 -12.08
N ARG A 193 -1.44 3.64 -12.86
CA ARG A 193 -1.82 3.51 -14.28
C ARG A 193 -0.66 3.04 -15.16
N LYS A 194 0.52 3.68 -15.02
CA LYS A 194 1.68 3.39 -15.86
C LYS A 194 2.20 1.96 -15.68
N LEU A 195 2.17 1.44 -14.46
CA LEU A 195 2.67 0.11 -14.12
C LEU A 195 1.57 -0.96 -14.09
N ASN A 196 0.32 -0.56 -14.36
CA ASN A 196 -0.87 -1.41 -14.32
C ASN A 196 -1.00 -2.19 -13.01
N ILE A 197 -0.80 -1.52 -11.87
CA ILE A 197 -0.98 -2.08 -10.53
C ILE A 197 -2.33 -1.64 -9.96
N ALA A 198 -2.91 -2.39 -9.02
CA ALA A 198 -4.04 -1.93 -8.24
C ALA A 198 -3.57 -1.15 -7.01
N ALA A 199 -4.24 -0.06 -6.65
CA ALA A 199 -3.91 0.68 -5.43
C ALA A 199 -5.11 0.78 -4.49
N LEU A 200 -4.89 0.47 -3.19
CA LEU A 200 -5.82 0.76 -2.10
C LEU A 200 -5.19 1.82 -1.20
N VAL A 201 -5.80 3.01 -1.19
CA VAL A 201 -5.31 4.16 -0.42
C VAL A 201 -6.30 4.47 0.68
N VAL A 202 -5.88 4.34 1.93
CA VAL A 202 -6.64 4.84 3.08
C VAL A 202 -6.33 6.32 3.25
N THR A 203 -7.35 7.14 3.32
CA THR A 203 -7.23 8.58 3.62
C THR A 203 -8.49 9.13 4.26
N HIS A 204 -8.34 10.13 5.13
CA HIS A 204 -9.43 10.92 5.67
C HIS A 204 -9.48 12.33 5.04
N ASP A 205 -8.52 12.66 4.16
CA ASP A 205 -8.45 13.95 3.49
C ASP A 205 -9.32 13.93 2.22
N GLU A 206 -10.42 14.71 2.24
CA GLU A 206 -11.38 14.77 1.14
C GLU A 206 -10.77 15.36 -0.16
N GLU A 207 -9.77 16.24 -0.06
CA GLU A 207 -9.08 16.78 -1.25
C GLU A 207 -8.34 15.68 -2.02
N MET A 208 -7.86 14.66 -1.32
CA MET A 208 -7.12 13.54 -1.91
C MET A 208 -8.03 12.55 -2.65
N LEU A 209 -9.34 12.54 -2.35
CA LEU A 209 -10.31 11.64 -3.01
C LEU A 209 -10.45 11.93 -4.52
N SER A 210 -10.14 13.15 -4.97
CA SER A 210 -10.15 13.53 -6.39
C SER A 210 -9.11 12.79 -7.25
N PHE A 211 -8.12 12.14 -6.62
CA PHE A 211 -7.10 11.32 -7.30
C PHE A 211 -7.50 9.85 -7.43
N ALA A 212 -8.58 9.43 -6.79
CA ALA A 212 -9.08 8.06 -6.84
C ALA A 212 -10.06 7.86 -8.01
N ASP A 213 -10.03 6.64 -8.58
CA ASP A 213 -10.98 6.19 -9.60
C ASP A 213 -12.26 5.63 -8.94
N LYS A 214 -12.14 5.16 -7.69
CA LYS A 214 -13.23 4.63 -6.89
C LYS A 214 -13.10 5.06 -5.44
N ILE A 215 -14.20 5.47 -4.84
CA ILE A 215 -14.23 5.89 -3.43
C ILE A 215 -15.13 4.93 -2.65
N ILE A 216 -14.61 4.41 -1.54
CA ILE A 216 -15.34 3.53 -0.63
C ILE A 216 -15.36 4.18 0.74
N LYS A 217 -16.54 4.36 1.29
CA LYS A 217 -16.74 4.93 2.63
C LYS A 217 -17.07 3.82 3.62
N MET A 218 -16.29 3.78 4.70
CA MET A 218 -16.53 2.90 5.85
C MET A 218 -17.12 3.66 7.05
N SER A 219 -18.06 3.03 7.72
CA SER A 219 -18.55 3.43 9.05
C SER A 219 -18.82 2.17 9.88
N ASP A 220 -18.43 2.19 11.15
CA ASP A 220 -18.71 1.14 12.15
C ASP A 220 -18.44 -0.28 11.66
N GLY A 221 -17.32 -0.47 10.96
CA GLY A 221 -16.88 -1.78 10.46
C GLY A 221 -17.57 -2.28 9.20
N GLN A 222 -18.33 -1.43 8.52
CA GLN A 222 -19.07 -1.76 7.29
C GLN A 222 -18.78 -0.77 6.17
N ILE A 223 -18.92 -1.21 4.92
CA ILE A 223 -18.94 -0.31 3.76
C ILE A 223 -20.37 0.25 3.63
N VAL A 224 -20.47 1.59 3.73
CA VAL A 224 -21.76 2.30 3.67
C VAL A 224 -21.98 2.99 2.32
N GLN A 225 -20.94 3.21 1.53
CA GLN A 225 -21.04 3.86 0.23
C GLN A 225 -19.90 3.42 -0.70
N LYS A 226 -20.23 3.26 -2.01
CA LYS A 226 -19.28 3.04 -3.12
C LYS A 226 -19.60 4.05 -4.21
N ILE A 227 -18.62 4.90 -4.59
CA ILE A 227 -18.74 5.94 -5.62
C ILE A 227 -17.61 5.73 -6.65
#